data_164280160686a7c572b0aa4ebb198b9a
#
_entry.id   164280160686a7c572b0aa4ebb198b9a
#
_cell.length_a   1.000
_cell.length_b   1.000
_cell.length_c   1.000
_cell.angle_alpha   90.00
_cell.angle_beta   90.00
_cell.angle_gamma   90.00
#
_symmetry.space_group_name_H-M   'P 1'
#
loop_
_entity.id
_entity.type
_entity.pdbx_description
1 polymer ?
#
loop_
_entity_poly.entity_id
_entity_poly.type
_entity_poly.pdbx_seq_one_letter_code
_entity_poly.pdbx_strand_id
1 'polypeptide(L)'
;MLKRAVIIAAIASLPSLALTQQLTQQLASQAAGTYEVSGGVRWSDNLGRGPNANSGLIGTVGVVLDARRKTGRLQFDSKADLDYAHYFTGNFKDEVLGQFVGSASYALIPQSLIWVTEDHFGQVTADFLQSPGPGNSQILNVFSTGPDLRLRLANALALRISGRYGRDDYQTSPYDATRLSGETAIERRPSEATLLSVGAGHERVDYQNAIAKPGNFSVDHYFGNYAIKAARTSFDFQGGYSESKGGLAQLRGPTGHFALERLVGSSSSFRLAAQRTLNTVSQGTRASDYILGVARFARAEVLTGSLYFSSTAELGYRWQHPRTTLDIVVVAGKETDHRDIRPDRDLQSLGAKLSHRLTPLADAILYASWSRDTLYDARILNLPIGDFRSTDSTIGFTYRLRFSRVMVASLDLAHTQRTADIGPYRENAIWLRLGYSPQAAVVEPK
;
A
#
# COMPACT_ATOMS: atom_id res chain seq x y z
N MET A 1 -7.05 19.00 -19.94
CA MET A 1 -7.28 17.63 -20.48
C MET A 1 -6.02 16.88 -20.91
N LEU A 2 -4.82 17.47 -20.90
CA LEU A 2 -3.60 16.82 -21.41
C LEU A 2 -2.71 16.13 -20.35
N LYS A 3 -3.03 16.23 -19.05
CA LYS A 3 -2.22 15.61 -17.96
C LYS A 3 -2.53 14.14 -17.68
N ARG A 4 -3.56 13.55 -18.32
CA ARG A 4 -4.04 12.18 -18.04
C ARG A 4 -3.39 11.07 -18.88
N ALA A 5 -2.58 11.42 -19.91
CA ALA A 5 -2.03 10.46 -20.88
C ALA A 5 -0.60 9.96 -20.57
N VAL A 6 0.07 10.48 -19.55
CA VAL A 6 1.52 10.28 -19.39
C VAL A 6 1.88 8.95 -18.67
N ILE A 7 1.00 8.36 -17.88
CA ILE A 7 1.35 7.15 -17.10
C ILE A 7 1.27 5.86 -17.93
N ILE A 8 0.43 5.81 -18.98
CA ILE A 8 0.32 4.62 -19.86
C ILE A 8 1.32 4.69 -21.03
N ALA A 9 1.80 5.87 -21.39
CA ALA A 9 2.69 6.08 -22.54
C ALA A 9 4.17 5.76 -22.26
N ALA A 10 4.61 5.64 -21.01
CA ALA A 10 6.00 5.31 -20.67
C ALA A 10 6.42 3.86 -20.98
N ILE A 11 5.46 2.98 -21.28
CA ILE A 11 5.74 1.59 -21.70
C ILE A 11 5.82 1.44 -23.24
N ALA A 12 5.36 2.43 -24.00
CA ALA A 12 5.18 2.30 -25.46
C ALA A 12 6.25 2.96 -26.33
N SER A 13 7.24 3.66 -25.78
CA SER A 13 8.27 4.36 -26.55
C SER A 13 9.69 3.83 -26.28
N LEU A 14 9.97 2.58 -26.68
CA LEU A 14 11.34 2.08 -26.77
C LEU A 14 11.69 1.80 -28.24
N PRO A 15 12.85 2.25 -28.74
CA PRO A 15 13.26 2.03 -30.11
C PRO A 15 13.79 0.61 -30.32
N SER A 16 13.42 0.04 -31.45
CA SER A 16 13.84 -1.25 -32.05
C SER A 16 13.32 -2.55 -31.39
N LEU A 17 12.36 -3.17 -32.06
CA LEU A 17 11.72 -4.45 -31.74
C LEU A 17 12.68 -5.61 -31.45
N ALA A 18 13.85 -5.66 -32.02
CA ALA A 18 14.79 -6.77 -31.87
C ALA A 18 15.54 -6.74 -30.52
N LEU A 19 15.96 -5.55 -30.04
CA LEU A 19 16.60 -5.40 -28.73
C LEU A 19 15.57 -5.60 -27.61
N THR A 20 14.34 -5.17 -27.84
CA THR A 20 13.23 -5.35 -26.88
C THR A 20 12.88 -6.82 -26.71
N GLN A 21 12.87 -7.62 -27.76
CA GLN A 21 12.59 -9.06 -27.68
C GLN A 21 13.70 -9.83 -26.94
N GLN A 22 14.98 -9.53 -27.19
CA GLN A 22 16.06 -10.20 -26.46
C GLN A 22 16.11 -9.80 -24.98
N LEU A 23 15.91 -8.52 -24.66
CA LEU A 23 15.78 -8.05 -23.28
C LEU A 23 14.55 -8.64 -22.60
N THR A 24 13.43 -8.71 -23.28
CA THR A 24 12.19 -9.30 -22.73
C THR A 24 12.34 -10.79 -22.48
N GLN A 25 13.00 -11.55 -23.37
CA GLN A 25 13.27 -12.96 -23.17
C GLN A 25 14.29 -13.22 -22.04
N GLN A 26 15.37 -12.43 -21.93
CA GLN A 26 16.31 -12.54 -20.80
C GLN A 26 15.71 -12.09 -19.47
N LEU A 27 14.84 -11.09 -19.47
CA LEU A 27 14.10 -10.67 -18.27
C LEU A 27 13.06 -11.72 -17.85
N ALA A 28 12.36 -12.31 -18.79
CA ALA A 28 11.35 -13.33 -18.55
C ALA A 28 11.92 -14.64 -17.98
N SER A 29 13.16 -15.00 -18.33
CA SER A 29 13.79 -16.24 -17.83
C SER A 29 14.26 -16.18 -16.36
N GLN A 30 14.32 -14.99 -15.75
CA GLN A 30 14.77 -14.79 -14.37
C GLN A 30 13.75 -14.05 -13.48
N ALA A 31 12.63 -13.62 -14.05
CA ALA A 31 11.54 -13.00 -13.33
C ALA A 31 10.46 -14.03 -13.04
N ALA A 32 10.08 -14.16 -11.78
CA ALA A 32 8.87 -14.88 -11.39
C ALA A 32 7.72 -13.88 -11.40
N GLY A 33 6.63 -14.21 -12.05
CA GLY A 33 5.48 -13.31 -12.07
C GLY A 33 4.23 -13.98 -12.60
N THR A 34 3.10 -13.48 -12.16
CA THR A 34 1.77 -13.80 -12.67
C THR A 34 1.09 -12.52 -13.10
N TYR A 35 0.36 -12.57 -14.17
CA TYR A 35 -0.54 -11.47 -14.54
C TYR A 35 -1.89 -12.04 -14.99
N GLU A 36 -2.91 -11.24 -14.81
CA GLU A 36 -4.25 -11.51 -15.26
C GLU A 36 -4.84 -10.23 -15.85
N VAL A 37 -5.37 -10.29 -17.04
CA VAL A 37 -6.20 -9.23 -17.63
C VAL A 37 -7.62 -9.73 -17.64
N SER A 38 -8.55 -8.95 -17.10
CA SER A 38 -9.95 -9.38 -16.95
C SER A 38 -10.92 -8.32 -17.43
N GLY A 39 -12.06 -8.78 -17.93
CA GLY A 39 -13.25 -7.96 -18.15
C GLY A 39 -14.40 -8.52 -17.33
N GLY A 40 -15.29 -7.65 -16.88
CA GLY A 40 -16.40 -8.11 -16.05
C GLY A 40 -17.53 -7.10 -15.90
N VAL A 41 -18.58 -7.58 -15.26
CA VAL A 41 -19.76 -6.77 -14.91
C VAL A 41 -20.03 -6.94 -13.43
N ARG A 42 -20.17 -5.83 -12.73
CA ARG A 42 -20.54 -5.77 -11.31
C ARG A 42 -21.92 -5.15 -11.20
N TRP A 43 -22.83 -5.85 -10.54
CA TRP A 43 -24.08 -5.29 -10.06
C TRP A 43 -23.95 -4.93 -8.58
N SER A 44 -24.54 -3.81 -8.20
CA SER A 44 -24.65 -3.38 -6.81
C SER A 44 -26.06 -2.85 -6.56
N ASP A 45 -26.63 -3.12 -5.38
CA ASP A 45 -27.88 -2.55 -4.93
C ASP A 45 -27.72 -1.14 -4.34
N ASN A 46 -26.46 -0.70 -4.09
CA ASN A 46 -26.13 0.62 -3.57
C ASN A 46 -24.81 1.15 -4.13
N LEU A 47 -24.77 1.51 -5.41
CA LEU A 47 -23.58 2.01 -6.12
C LEU A 47 -22.91 3.19 -5.43
N GLY A 48 -23.70 4.14 -4.94
CA GLY A 48 -23.22 5.37 -4.32
C GLY A 48 -22.71 5.18 -2.90
N ARG A 49 -22.97 4.01 -2.30
CA ARG A 49 -22.70 3.76 -0.88
C ARG A 49 -23.22 4.85 0.03
N GLY A 50 -24.42 5.31 -0.27
CA GLY A 50 -25.13 6.34 0.48
C GLY A 50 -26.31 5.76 1.27
N PRO A 51 -26.95 6.58 2.12
CA PRO A 51 -28.14 6.18 2.87
C PRO A 51 -29.32 5.86 1.97
N ASN A 52 -29.36 6.47 0.77
CA ASN A 52 -30.36 6.19 -0.27
C ASN A 52 -29.78 5.19 -1.26
N ALA A 53 -30.25 3.96 -1.21
CA ALA A 53 -29.80 2.90 -2.10
C ALA A 53 -30.05 3.27 -3.57
N ASN A 54 -29.03 3.14 -4.40
CA ASN A 54 -29.11 3.36 -5.85
C ASN A 54 -28.45 2.16 -6.55
N SER A 55 -29.26 1.26 -7.06
CA SER A 55 -28.78 0.06 -7.73
C SER A 55 -28.28 0.37 -9.15
N GLY A 56 -27.32 -0.41 -9.62
CA GLY A 56 -26.84 -0.28 -10.99
C GLY A 56 -25.76 -1.27 -11.36
N LEU A 57 -25.33 -1.15 -12.62
CA LEU A 57 -24.30 -1.96 -13.23
C LEU A 57 -23.04 -1.14 -13.48
N ILE A 58 -21.90 -1.80 -13.30
CA ILE A 58 -20.58 -1.27 -13.59
C ILE A 58 -19.88 -2.26 -14.53
N GLY A 59 -19.43 -1.78 -15.69
CA GLY A 59 -18.49 -2.52 -16.54
C GLY A 59 -17.08 -2.34 -16.02
N THR A 60 -16.29 -3.40 -15.98
CA THR A 60 -14.90 -3.33 -15.51
C THR A 60 -13.93 -3.95 -16.49
N VAL A 61 -12.77 -3.34 -16.63
CA VAL A 61 -11.60 -3.94 -17.28
C VAL A 61 -10.44 -3.82 -16.30
N GLY A 62 -9.84 -4.96 -15.93
CA GLY A 62 -8.86 -5.00 -14.87
C GLY A 62 -7.55 -5.69 -15.24
N VAL A 63 -6.51 -5.35 -14.48
CA VAL A 63 -5.19 -5.96 -14.54
C VAL A 63 -4.74 -6.30 -13.12
N VAL A 64 -4.42 -7.57 -12.88
CA VAL A 64 -3.72 -8.01 -11.69
C VAL A 64 -2.31 -8.41 -12.08
N LEU A 65 -1.30 -7.91 -11.38
CA LEU A 65 0.10 -8.20 -11.61
C LEU A 65 0.78 -8.53 -10.27
N ASP A 66 1.52 -9.62 -10.24
CA ASP A 66 2.52 -9.91 -9.19
C ASP A 66 3.81 -10.30 -9.92
N ALA A 67 4.79 -9.43 -9.92
CA ALA A 67 6.04 -9.64 -10.65
C ALA A 67 7.23 -9.32 -9.76
N ARG A 68 8.18 -10.25 -9.66
CA ARG A 68 9.36 -10.08 -8.84
C ARG A 68 10.60 -10.69 -9.47
N ARG A 69 11.73 -10.03 -9.23
CA ARG A 69 13.06 -10.52 -9.57
C ARG A 69 14.02 -10.17 -8.44
N LYS A 70 14.62 -11.18 -7.83
CA LYS A 70 15.51 -11.02 -6.66
C LYS A 70 16.99 -11.23 -6.99
N THR A 71 17.33 -11.44 -8.26
CA THR A 71 18.69 -11.77 -8.70
C THR A 71 19.14 -10.83 -9.82
N GLY A 72 20.47 -10.72 -9.96
CA GLY A 72 21.07 -9.86 -10.97
C GLY A 72 21.20 -8.38 -10.56
N ARG A 73 21.60 -7.53 -11.49
CA ARG A 73 21.79 -6.10 -11.24
C ARG A 73 20.47 -5.34 -11.11
N LEU A 74 19.44 -5.76 -11.83
CA LEU A 74 18.09 -5.22 -11.72
C LEU A 74 17.26 -6.18 -10.85
N GLN A 75 16.80 -5.71 -9.71
CA GLN A 75 15.87 -6.40 -8.83
C GLN A 75 14.60 -5.57 -8.74
N PHE A 76 13.45 -6.23 -8.71
CA PHE A 76 12.17 -5.55 -8.54
C PHE A 76 11.14 -6.45 -7.84
N ASP A 77 10.19 -5.80 -7.18
CA ASP A 77 8.98 -6.42 -6.62
C ASP A 77 7.84 -5.45 -6.91
N SER A 78 6.85 -5.90 -7.69
CA SER A 78 5.76 -5.05 -8.15
C SER A 78 4.46 -5.81 -8.09
N LYS A 79 3.45 -5.19 -7.53
CA LYS A 79 2.09 -5.71 -7.45
C LYS A 79 1.12 -4.65 -7.89
N ALA A 80 0.19 -5.05 -8.74
CA ALA A 80 -0.93 -4.22 -9.17
C ALA A 80 -2.24 -5.00 -9.06
N ASP A 81 -3.28 -4.30 -8.70
CA ASP A 81 -4.67 -4.76 -8.80
C ASP A 81 -5.49 -3.52 -9.18
N LEU A 82 -5.67 -3.32 -10.48
CA LEU A 82 -6.25 -2.11 -11.06
C LEU A 82 -7.45 -2.49 -11.92
N ASP A 83 -8.57 -1.80 -11.72
CA ASP A 83 -9.78 -1.94 -12.51
C ASP A 83 -10.21 -0.55 -13.04
N TYR A 84 -10.41 -0.41 -14.33
CA TYR A 84 -11.17 0.70 -14.90
C TYR A 84 -12.65 0.38 -14.76
N ALA A 85 -13.40 1.26 -14.13
CA ALA A 85 -14.83 1.13 -13.86
C ALA A 85 -15.64 2.13 -14.71
N HIS A 86 -16.58 1.62 -15.50
CA HIS A 86 -17.54 2.39 -16.28
C HIS A 86 -18.94 2.23 -15.67
N TYR A 87 -19.56 3.34 -15.28
CA TYR A 87 -20.88 3.36 -14.63
C TYR A 87 -21.99 3.56 -15.65
N PHE A 88 -22.75 2.51 -15.96
CA PHE A 88 -23.84 2.57 -16.96
C PHE A 88 -25.01 3.47 -16.57
N THR A 89 -25.15 3.79 -15.30
CA THR A 89 -26.24 4.66 -14.80
C THR A 89 -26.04 6.15 -15.10
N GLY A 90 -24.84 6.55 -15.52
CA GLY A 90 -24.50 7.96 -15.78
C GLY A 90 -24.41 8.87 -14.55
N ASN A 91 -24.70 8.36 -13.35
CA ASN A 91 -24.69 9.14 -12.11
C ASN A 91 -23.29 9.37 -11.56
N PHE A 92 -22.33 8.56 -11.96
CA PHE A 92 -20.94 8.61 -11.53
C PHE A 92 -20.02 8.69 -12.74
N LYS A 93 -18.88 9.35 -12.56
CA LYS A 93 -17.81 9.40 -13.57
C LYS A 93 -17.04 8.09 -13.55
N ASP A 94 -16.57 7.70 -14.74
CA ASP A 94 -15.62 6.59 -14.86
C ASP A 94 -14.37 6.85 -14.03
N GLU A 95 -13.86 5.81 -13.39
CA GLU A 95 -12.71 5.92 -12.51
C GLU A 95 -11.81 4.69 -12.61
N VAL A 96 -10.55 4.86 -12.19
CA VAL A 96 -9.62 3.76 -11.99
C VAL A 96 -9.64 3.40 -10.52
N LEU A 97 -10.02 2.16 -10.23
CA LEU A 97 -10.06 1.58 -8.90
C LEU A 97 -8.82 0.73 -8.67
N GLY A 98 -8.40 0.61 -7.41
CA GLY A 98 -7.35 -0.33 -7.01
C GLY A 98 -6.04 0.33 -6.65
N GLN A 99 -4.97 -0.45 -6.71
CA GLN A 99 -3.66 -0.05 -6.19
C GLN A 99 -2.51 -0.63 -7.01
N PHE A 100 -1.40 0.06 -6.99
CA PHE A 100 -0.10 -0.40 -7.45
C PHE A 100 0.94 -0.13 -6.37
N VAL A 101 1.79 -1.12 -6.10
CA VAL A 101 2.97 -0.98 -5.26
C VAL A 101 4.14 -1.60 -5.99
N GLY A 102 5.14 -0.80 -6.25
CA GLY A 102 6.33 -1.23 -6.97
C GLY A 102 7.61 -0.73 -6.31
N SER A 103 8.60 -1.60 -6.24
CA SER A 103 9.97 -1.23 -5.92
C SER A 103 10.93 -1.82 -6.95
N ALA A 104 11.90 -1.05 -7.36
CA ALA A 104 12.97 -1.49 -8.25
C ALA A 104 14.31 -0.99 -7.73
N SER A 105 15.35 -1.80 -7.87
CA SER A 105 16.70 -1.41 -7.56
C SER A 105 17.65 -1.85 -8.68
N TYR A 106 18.55 -0.95 -9.06
CA TYR A 106 19.57 -1.21 -10.06
C TYR A 106 20.96 -1.00 -9.50
N ALA A 107 21.78 -2.05 -9.47
CA ALA A 107 23.15 -1.99 -8.99
C ALA A 107 24.05 -1.33 -10.07
N LEU A 108 24.28 -0.02 -9.94
CA LEU A 108 25.24 0.73 -10.75
C LEU A 108 26.65 0.20 -10.53
N ILE A 109 27.03 0.09 -9.26
CA ILE A 109 28.27 -0.58 -8.82
C ILE A 109 27.83 -1.67 -7.83
N PRO A 110 27.99 -2.97 -8.19
CA PRO A 110 27.57 -4.07 -7.30
C PRO A 110 28.09 -3.91 -5.88
N GLN A 111 27.22 -4.11 -4.89
CA GLN A 111 27.47 -3.99 -3.46
C GLN A 111 27.82 -2.58 -2.93
N SER A 112 28.03 -1.58 -3.80
CA SER A 112 28.46 -0.25 -3.37
C SER A 112 27.47 0.85 -3.74
N LEU A 113 26.99 0.90 -4.97
CA LEU A 113 26.07 1.96 -5.43
C LEU A 113 24.86 1.34 -6.11
N ILE A 114 23.70 1.54 -5.50
CA ILE A 114 22.42 1.01 -5.96
C ILE A 114 21.49 2.20 -6.18
N TRP A 115 20.82 2.25 -7.32
CA TRP A 115 19.74 3.17 -7.56
C TRP A 115 18.43 2.50 -7.19
N VAL A 116 17.62 3.14 -6.34
CA VAL A 116 16.33 2.63 -5.87
C VAL A 116 15.22 3.50 -6.38
N THR A 117 14.13 2.89 -6.80
CA THR A 117 12.89 3.57 -7.22
C THR A 117 11.71 2.85 -6.58
N GLU A 118 10.79 3.61 -5.99
CA GLU A 118 9.57 3.11 -5.39
C GLU A 118 8.38 3.93 -5.90
N ASP A 119 7.26 3.27 -6.12
CA ASP A 119 6.03 3.91 -6.56
C ASP A 119 4.83 3.23 -5.92
N HIS A 120 3.97 4.04 -5.31
CA HIS A 120 2.75 3.63 -4.65
C HIS A 120 1.59 4.44 -5.22
N PHE A 121 0.70 3.76 -5.88
CA PHE A 121 -0.52 4.32 -6.42
C PHE A 121 -1.71 3.66 -5.72
N GLY A 122 -2.69 4.45 -5.27
CA GLY A 122 -3.87 3.91 -4.62
C GLY A 122 -4.98 4.93 -4.50
N GLN A 123 -6.14 4.46 -4.06
CA GLN A 123 -7.26 5.33 -3.77
C GLN A 123 -7.28 5.73 -2.31
N VAL A 124 -7.58 6.99 -2.06
CA VAL A 124 -7.86 7.55 -0.74
C VAL A 124 -9.21 8.27 -0.78
N THR A 125 -9.90 8.28 0.34
CA THR A 125 -11.18 8.99 0.46
C THR A 125 -10.95 10.50 0.42
N ALA A 126 -11.72 11.23 -0.38
CA ALA A 126 -11.58 12.69 -0.50
C ALA A 126 -12.12 13.41 0.75
N ASP A 127 -13.26 12.95 1.28
CA ASP A 127 -13.89 13.43 2.50
C ASP A 127 -14.10 12.24 3.46
N PHE A 128 -13.40 12.24 4.57
CA PHE A 128 -13.40 11.14 5.55
C PHE A 128 -14.74 10.99 6.31
N LEU A 129 -15.56 12.02 6.33
CA LEU A 129 -16.89 11.97 6.97
C LEU A 129 -17.91 11.24 6.11
N GLN A 130 -17.73 11.24 4.80
CA GLN A 130 -18.59 10.53 3.88
C GLN A 130 -18.15 9.08 3.69
N SER A 131 -19.08 8.26 3.18
CA SER A 131 -18.76 6.86 2.85
C SER A 131 -17.75 6.78 1.70
N PRO A 132 -16.80 5.82 1.75
CA PRO A 132 -15.91 5.56 0.64
C PRO A 132 -16.69 4.94 -0.52
N GLY A 133 -16.83 5.68 -1.62
CA GLY A 133 -17.60 5.27 -2.79
C GLY A 133 -17.31 6.16 -4.00
N PRO A 134 -17.97 5.89 -5.13
CA PRO A 134 -17.87 6.73 -6.32
C PRO A 134 -18.18 8.20 -5.98
N GLY A 135 -17.31 9.10 -6.41
CA GLY A 135 -17.44 10.53 -6.13
C GLY A 135 -16.79 11.01 -4.82
N ASN A 136 -16.46 10.10 -3.90
CA ASN A 136 -15.71 10.41 -2.69
C ASN A 136 -14.35 9.69 -2.61
N SER A 137 -13.85 9.24 -3.72
CA SER A 137 -12.50 8.68 -3.85
C SER A 137 -11.64 9.56 -4.74
N GLN A 138 -10.35 9.59 -4.46
CA GLN A 138 -9.35 10.21 -5.32
C GLN A 138 -8.10 9.35 -5.37
N ILE A 139 -7.35 9.51 -6.43
CA ILE A 139 -6.06 8.85 -6.60
C ILE A 139 -4.98 9.64 -5.85
N LEU A 140 -4.15 8.91 -5.12
CA LEU A 140 -2.88 9.37 -4.58
C LEU A 140 -1.76 8.55 -5.21
N ASN A 141 -0.79 9.22 -5.81
CA ASN A 141 0.46 8.62 -6.25
C ASN A 141 1.62 9.14 -5.42
N VAL A 142 2.44 8.23 -4.91
CA VAL A 142 3.61 8.54 -4.08
C VAL A 142 4.83 7.87 -4.70
N PHE A 143 5.63 8.67 -5.37
CA PHE A 143 6.83 8.24 -6.06
C PHE A 143 8.08 8.62 -5.28
N SER A 144 9.12 7.77 -5.26
CA SER A 144 10.44 8.12 -4.77
C SER A 144 11.56 7.45 -5.58
N THR A 145 12.69 8.16 -5.75
CA THR A 145 13.85 7.60 -6.44
C THR A 145 15.14 8.22 -5.93
N GLY A 146 16.23 7.45 -5.98
CA GLY A 146 17.55 7.97 -5.64
C GLY A 146 18.60 6.91 -5.31
N PRO A 147 19.85 7.34 -5.06
CA PRO A 147 20.98 6.46 -4.82
C PRO A 147 21.07 5.97 -3.38
N ASP A 148 21.56 4.74 -3.22
CA ASP A 148 22.11 4.16 -2.00
C ASP A 148 23.59 3.86 -2.21
N LEU A 149 24.46 4.55 -1.50
CA LEU A 149 25.91 4.35 -1.49
C LEU A 149 26.29 3.61 -0.23
N ARG A 150 27.03 2.51 -0.37
CA ARG A 150 27.57 1.73 0.73
C ARG A 150 29.07 1.62 0.61
N LEU A 151 29.77 2.26 1.54
CA LEU A 151 31.24 2.27 1.61
C LEU A 151 31.68 1.30 2.71
N ARG A 152 32.40 0.25 2.32
CA ARG A 152 32.98 -0.69 3.29
C ARG A 152 34.19 -0.03 3.94
N LEU A 153 34.13 0.18 5.26
CA LEU A 153 35.21 0.76 6.05
C LEU A 153 36.10 -0.31 6.63
N ALA A 154 35.55 -1.48 7.03
CA ALA A 154 36.26 -2.64 7.52
C ALA A 154 35.44 -3.91 7.23
N ASN A 155 35.94 -5.08 7.59
CA ASN A 155 35.29 -6.37 7.27
C ASN A 155 33.82 -6.45 7.70
N ALA A 156 33.47 -5.88 8.86
CA ALA A 156 32.12 -5.90 9.40
C ALA A 156 31.48 -4.50 9.49
N LEU A 157 32.19 -3.45 9.05
CA LEU A 157 31.76 -2.05 9.20
C LEU A 157 31.59 -1.39 7.85
N ALA A 158 30.46 -0.69 7.67
CA ALA A 158 30.18 0.07 6.46
C ALA A 158 29.52 1.42 6.81
N LEU A 159 29.76 2.41 5.98
CA LEU A 159 29.01 3.65 5.94
C LEU A 159 27.96 3.55 4.82
N ARG A 160 26.69 3.76 5.17
CA ARG A 160 25.58 3.87 4.21
C ARG A 160 25.17 5.34 4.10
N ILE A 161 25.04 5.81 2.87
CA ILE A 161 24.52 7.14 2.55
C ILE A 161 23.41 6.93 1.52
N SER A 162 22.23 7.42 1.78
CA SER A 162 21.11 7.38 0.85
C SER A 162 20.56 8.77 0.58
N GLY A 163 20.11 8.99 -0.63
CA GLY A 163 19.37 10.19 -1.02
C GLY A 163 18.11 9.81 -1.77
N ARG A 164 17.02 10.53 -1.58
CA ARG A 164 15.77 10.31 -2.30
C ARG A 164 15.19 11.65 -2.74
N TYR A 165 14.74 11.65 -3.96
CA TYR A 165 13.78 12.61 -4.47
C TYR A 165 12.41 11.93 -4.51
N GLY A 166 11.39 12.57 -3.96
CA GLY A 166 10.03 12.06 -3.93
C GLY A 166 9.03 13.07 -4.46
N ARG A 167 7.88 12.56 -4.87
CA ARG A 167 6.74 13.35 -5.31
C ARG A 167 5.45 12.68 -4.86
N ASP A 168 4.56 13.48 -4.27
CA ASP A 168 3.21 13.09 -3.90
C ASP A 168 2.24 13.87 -4.80
N ASP A 169 1.43 13.16 -5.59
CA ASP A 169 0.45 13.72 -6.51
C ASP A 169 -0.96 13.27 -6.10
N TYR A 170 -1.82 14.21 -5.78
CA TYR A 170 -3.24 13.99 -5.47
C TYR A 170 -4.10 14.35 -6.67
N GLN A 171 -5.12 13.56 -6.97
CA GLN A 171 -5.99 13.80 -8.12
C GLN A 171 -6.81 15.10 -8.02
N THR A 172 -7.31 15.40 -6.82
CA THR A 172 -8.22 16.54 -6.58
C THR A 172 -7.79 17.40 -5.41
N SER A 173 -7.11 16.85 -4.40
CA SER A 173 -6.65 17.61 -3.25
C SER A 173 -5.46 18.50 -3.60
N PRO A 174 -5.33 19.67 -2.95
CA PRO A 174 -4.27 20.64 -3.25
C PRO A 174 -2.94 20.35 -2.51
N TYR A 175 -2.74 19.12 -2.04
CA TYR A 175 -1.60 18.74 -1.20
C TYR A 175 -0.45 18.10 -1.98
N ASP A 176 -0.35 18.36 -3.29
CA ASP A 176 0.79 17.93 -4.08
C ASP A 176 2.09 18.45 -3.48
N ALA A 177 3.08 17.57 -3.32
CA ALA A 177 4.33 17.91 -2.67
C ALA A 177 5.53 17.28 -3.37
N THR A 178 6.68 17.95 -3.26
CA THR A 178 7.98 17.37 -3.55
C THR A 178 8.73 17.11 -2.25
N ARG A 179 9.50 16.02 -2.23
CA ARG A 179 10.30 15.59 -1.10
C ARG A 179 11.75 15.45 -1.50
N LEU A 180 12.63 15.91 -0.67
CA LEU A 180 14.05 15.65 -0.80
C LEU A 180 14.57 15.14 0.56
N SER A 181 15.09 13.91 0.56
CA SER A 181 15.62 13.34 1.79
C SER A 181 17.04 12.80 1.61
N GLY A 182 17.80 12.83 2.70
CA GLY A 182 19.11 12.24 2.82
C GLY A 182 19.26 11.53 4.16
N GLU A 183 19.88 10.37 4.17
CA GLU A 183 20.17 9.60 5.38
C GLU A 183 21.58 9.08 5.36
N THR A 184 22.22 9.08 6.51
CA THR A 184 23.56 8.52 6.72
C THR A 184 23.53 7.59 7.93
N ALA A 185 24.10 6.40 7.80
CA ALA A 185 24.17 5.42 8.87
C ALA A 185 25.50 4.67 8.87
N ILE A 186 26.00 4.40 10.05
CA ILE A 186 27.09 3.46 10.27
C ILE A 186 26.49 2.09 10.56
N GLU A 187 26.82 1.11 9.73
CA GLU A 187 26.34 -0.26 9.82
C GLU A 187 27.47 -1.20 10.30
N ARG A 188 27.16 -2.04 11.27
CA ARG A 188 28.04 -3.14 11.71
C ARG A 188 27.32 -4.46 11.54
N ARG A 189 27.98 -5.42 10.88
CA ARG A 189 27.48 -6.79 10.68
C ARG A 189 28.39 -7.78 11.41
N PRO A 190 28.13 -8.04 12.71
CA PRO A 190 28.92 -8.99 13.48
C PRO A 190 28.83 -10.42 12.94
N SER A 191 27.72 -10.76 12.29
CA SER A 191 27.47 -12.02 11.60
C SER A 191 26.61 -11.78 10.35
N GLU A 192 26.47 -12.79 9.50
CA GLU A 192 25.56 -12.74 8.35
C GLU A 192 24.09 -12.54 8.75
N ALA A 193 23.73 -13.01 9.95
CA ALA A 193 22.37 -12.93 10.47
C ALA A 193 22.09 -11.62 11.22
N THR A 194 23.10 -10.83 11.60
CA THR A 194 22.92 -9.70 12.52
C THR A 194 23.36 -8.38 11.88
N LEU A 195 22.53 -7.37 11.96
CA LEU A 195 22.81 -5.99 11.58
C LEU A 195 22.59 -5.07 12.77
N LEU A 196 23.57 -4.23 13.04
CA LEU A 196 23.48 -3.09 13.94
C LEU A 196 23.72 -1.83 13.12
N SER A 197 22.93 -0.79 13.32
CA SER A 197 23.22 0.50 12.72
C SER A 197 22.81 1.66 13.61
N VAL A 198 23.49 2.78 13.43
CA VAL A 198 23.12 4.06 14.03
C VAL A 198 23.21 5.11 12.93
N GLY A 199 22.23 6.01 12.87
CA GLY A 199 22.16 6.94 11.78
C GLY A 199 21.33 8.18 12.08
N ALA A 200 21.37 9.08 11.12
CA ALA A 200 20.58 10.32 11.10
C ALA A 200 20.11 10.60 9.67
N GLY A 201 18.97 11.24 9.55
CA GLY A 201 18.45 11.68 8.28
C GLY A 201 17.73 13.00 8.38
N HIS A 202 17.60 13.62 7.23
CA HIS A 202 16.90 14.88 7.01
C HIS A 202 15.98 14.76 5.82
N GLU A 203 14.73 15.19 5.97
CA GLU A 203 13.76 15.26 4.88
C GLU A 203 13.18 16.67 4.81
N ARG A 204 13.09 17.21 3.60
CA ARG A 204 12.39 18.45 3.29
C ARG A 204 11.18 18.16 2.42
N VAL A 205 10.04 18.78 2.77
CA VAL A 205 8.77 18.68 2.07
C VAL A 205 8.33 20.06 1.63
N ASP A 206 8.16 20.25 0.32
CA ASP A 206 7.73 21.48 -0.30
C ASP A 206 6.38 21.26 -1.01
N TYR A 207 5.30 21.87 -0.50
CA TYR A 207 3.98 21.84 -1.13
C TYR A 207 3.92 22.76 -2.34
N GLN A 208 3.33 22.29 -3.44
CA GLN A 208 3.28 23.04 -4.70
C GLN A 208 2.22 24.13 -4.70
N ASN A 209 1.10 23.93 -3.99
CA ASN A 209 -0.02 24.86 -3.99
C ASN A 209 0.09 25.90 -2.87
N ALA A 210 0.09 27.19 -3.25
CA ALA A 210 0.23 28.29 -2.29
C ALA A 210 -0.99 28.49 -1.39
N ILE A 211 -2.20 28.13 -1.84
CA ILE A 211 -3.46 28.39 -1.12
C ILE A 211 -3.69 27.36 -0.01
N ALA A 212 -3.27 26.12 -0.23
CA ALA A 212 -3.45 25.03 0.73
C ALA A 212 -2.22 24.77 1.61
N LYS A 213 -1.27 25.71 1.65
CA LYS A 213 0.01 25.52 2.35
C LYS A 213 -0.19 25.27 3.84
N PRO A 214 0.03 24.02 4.30
CA PRO A 214 0.36 23.82 5.71
C PRO A 214 1.73 24.42 6.07
N GLY A 215 2.40 25.04 5.09
CA GLY A 215 3.77 25.52 5.15
C GLY A 215 4.77 24.40 4.81
N ASN A 216 5.81 24.75 4.05
CA ASN A 216 6.93 23.85 3.83
C ASN A 216 7.59 23.51 5.16
N PHE A 217 8.01 22.27 5.34
CA PHE A 217 8.64 21.83 6.58
C PHE A 217 9.82 20.89 6.30
N SER A 218 10.64 20.69 7.31
CA SER A 218 11.66 19.65 7.31
C SER A 218 11.51 18.75 8.53
N VAL A 219 11.98 17.52 8.41
CA VAL A 219 12.04 16.55 9.50
C VAL A 219 13.47 16.07 9.66
N ASP A 220 14.00 16.19 10.86
CA ASP A 220 15.25 15.56 11.28
C ASP A 220 14.91 14.28 12.04
N HIS A 221 15.60 13.18 11.77
CA HIS A 221 15.44 11.94 12.51
C HIS A 221 16.78 11.30 12.86
N TYR A 222 16.86 10.72 14.05
CA TYR A 222 18.00 10.02 14.58
C TYR A 222 17.56 8.65 15.02
N PHE A 223 18.33 7.62 14.72
CA PHE A 223 17.92 6.25 15.01
C PHE A 223 19.06 5.30 15.32
N GLY A 224 18.73 4.27 16.09
CA GLY A 224 19.51 3.05 16.23
C GLY A 224 18.67 1.86 15.80
N ASN A 225 19.26 0.96 15.01
CA ASN A 225 18.58 -0.25 14.52
C ASN A 225 19.36 -1.50 14.92
N TYR A 226 18.61 -2.56 15.25
CA TYR A 226 19.09 -3.90 15.51
C TYR A 226 18.22 -4.91 14.79
N ALA A 227 18.79 -5.65 13.84
CA ALA A 227 18.08 -6.65 13.09
C ALA A 227 18.78 -8.02 13.15
N ILE A 228 17.97 -9.08 13.27
CA ILE A 228 18.41 -10.48 13.21
C ILE A 228 17.56 -11.21 12.18
N LYS A 229 18.21 -11.96 11.31
CA LYS A 229 17.55 -12.85 10.35
C LYS A 229 18.09 -14.27 10.50
N ALA A 230 17.39 -15.07 11.29
CA ALA A 230 17.67 -16.50 11.46
C ALA A 230 16.76 -17.35 10.56
N ALA A 231 16.98 -18.64 10.49
CA ALA A 231 16.26 -19.55 9.59
C ALA A 231 14.73 -19.56 9.77
N ARG A 232 14.24 -19.36 10.99
CA ARG A 232 12.80 -19.40 11.31
C ARG A 232 12.30 -18.14 12.01
N THR A 233 13.18 -17.17 12.26
CA THR A 233 12.82 -15.97 13.01
C THR A 233 13.50 -14.77 12.37
N SER A 234 12.74 -13.77 12.02
CA SER A 234 13.23 -12.45 11.63
C SER A 234 12.79 -11.45 12.69
N PHE A 235 13.73 -10.68 13.18
CA PHE A 235 13.52 -9.64 14.17
C PHE A 235 14.16 -8.35 13.66
N ASP A 236 13.43 -7.26 13.74
CA ASP A 236 13.91 -5.92 13.40
C ASP A 236 13.38 -4.93 14.44
N PHE A 237 14.28 -4.16 15.01
CA PHE A 237 13.95 -3.13 15.98
C PHE A 237 14.73 -1.86 15.64
N GLN A 238 14.00 -0.75 15.48
CA GLN A 238 14.58 0.58 15.38
C GLN A 238 13.95 1.48 16.45
N GLY A 239 14.79 2.14 17.23
CA GLY A 239 14.41 3.19 18.15
C GLY A 239 15.08 4.49 17.77
N GLY A 240 14.35 5.60 17.90
CA GLY A 240 14.86 6.89 17.46
C GLY A 240 14.06 8.07 17.98
N TYR A 241 14.37 9.22 17.44
CA TYR A 241 13.71 10.49 17.74
C TYR A 241 13.57 11.30 16.46
N SER A 242 12.39 11.90 16.26
CA SER A 242 12.12 12.77 15.10
C SER A 242 11.67 14.15 15.57
N GLU A 243 12.09 15.16 14.84
CA GLU A 243 11.73 16.56 15.07
C GLU A 243 11.42 17.24 13.74
N SER A 244 10.26 17.92 13.65
CA SER A 244 9.91 18.76 12.50
C SER A 244 10.23 20.22 12.76
N LYS A 245 10.62 20.93 11.70
CA LYS A 245 10.88 22.37 11.71
C LYS A 245 10.15 23.03 10.54
N GLY A 246 9.57 24.17 10.76
CA GLY A 246 8.72 24.86 9.78
C GLY A 246 7.30 24.29 9.74
N GLY A 247 6.49 24.76 8.79
CA GLY A 247 5.09 24.38 8.66
C GLY A 247 4.18 24.99 9.74
N LEU A 248 2.98 24.46 9.86
CA LEU A 248 1.99 24.91 10.84
C LEU A 248 2.29 24.39 12.26
N ALA A 249 3.07 23.31 12.39
CA ALA A 249 3.35 22.68 13.66
C ALA A 249 4.80 22.19 13.77
N GLN A 250 5.45 22.50 14.89
CA GLN A 250 6.68 21.83 15.29
C GLN A 250 6.29 20.61 16.15
N LEU A 251 6.48 19.42 15.61
CA LEU A 251 6.26 18.17 16.30
C LEU A 251 7.60 17.50 16.58
N ARG A 252 7.74 16.95 17.78
CA ARG A 252 8.94 16.21 18.16
C ARG A 252 8.58 15.09 19.11
N GLY A 253 9.29 13.97 19.01
CA GLY A 253 9.04 12.85 19.90
C GLY A 253 9.76 11.57 19.49
N PRO A 254 9.66 10.53 20.34
CA PRO A 254 10.21 9.22 20.05
C PRO A 254 9.51 8.60 18.83
N THR A 255 10.32 8.00 17.97
CA THR A 255 9.90 7.23 16.79
C THR A 255 10.61 5.89 16.78
N GLY A 256 10.06 4.93 16.06
CA GLY A 256 10.68 3.65 15.91
C GLY A 256 9.74 2.61 15.34
N HIS A 257 10.31 1.46 15.04
CA HIS A 257 9.53 0.30 14.66
C HIS A 257 10.09 -0.98 15.30
N PHE A 258 9.22 -1.94 15.42
CA PHE A 258 9.49 -3.29 15.86
C PHE A 258 8.80 -4.25 14.92
N ALA A 259 9.49 -5.27 14.45
CA ALA A 259 8.90 -6.34 13.67
C ALA A 259 9.50 -7.69 14.09
N LEU A 260 8.64 -8.65 14.37
CA LEU A 260 8.99 -10.03 14.65
C LEU A 260 8.18 -10.93 13.72
N GLU A 261 8.84 -11.72 12.92
CA GLU A 261 8.23 -12.77 12.13
C GLU A 261 8.81 -14.11 12.54
N ARG A 262 7.95 -15.10 12.79
CA ARG A 262 8.37 -16.43 13.21
C ARG A 262 7.59 -17.51 12.49
N LEU A 263 8.32 -18.44 11.87
CA LEU A 263 7.79 -19.68 11.34
C LEU A 263 7.58 -20.69 12.47
N VAL A 264 6.34 -21.11 12.68
CA VAL A 264 5.94 -22.11 13.68
C VAL A 264 5.59 -23.40 12.96
N GLY A 265 6.49 -24.38 13.05
CA GLY A 265 6.39 -25.61 12.26
C GLY A 265 6.68 -25.35 10.78
N SER A 266 6.07 -26.17 9.90
CA SER A 266 6.21 -26.10 8.44
C SER A 266 5.09 -25.34 7.75
N SER A 267 4.00 -25.05 8.47
CA SER A 267 2.75 -24.57 7.87
C SER A 267 2.22 -23.26 8.46
N SER A 268 2.83 -22.75 9.52
CA SER A 268 2.31 -21.55 10.19
C SER A 268 3.38 -20.49 10.36
N SER A 269 2.99 -19.23 10.25
CA SER A 269 3.81 -18.09 10.62
C SER A 269 3.03 -17.07 11.43
N PHE A 270 3.72 -16.44 12.36
CA PHE A 270 3.25 -15.28 13.12
C PHE A 270 4.06 -14.06 12.73
N ARG A 271 3.38 -12.93 12.66
CA ARG A 271 3.98 -11.62 12.53
C ARG A 271 3.44 -10.71 13.63
N LEU A 272 4.33 -10.08 14.36
CA LEU A 272 4.03 -9.02 15.29
C LEU A 272 4.81 -7.79 14.85
N ALA A 273 4.13 -6.69 14.62
CA ALA A 273 4.78 -5.43 14.28
C ALA A 273 4.18 -4.29 15.11
N ALA A 274 5.01 -3.32 15.45
CA ALA A 274 4.58 -2.08 16.06
C ALA A 274 5.45 -0.96 15.51
N GLN A 275 4.85 0.20 15.27
CA GLN A 275 5.61 1.36 14.80
C GLN A 275 5.02 2.64 15.39
N ARG A 276 5.90 3.62 15.57
CA ARG A 276 5.54 5.01 15.84
C ARG A 276 6.37 5.90 14.92
N THR A 277 5.71 6.64 14.06
CA THR A 277 6.34 7.47 13.03
C THR A 277 5.72 8.85 13.00
N LEU A 278 6.51 9.84 12.61
CA LEU A 278 6.04 11.17 12.27
C LEU A 278 5.79 11.19 10.77
N ASN A 279 4.52 11.29 10.36
CA ASN A 279 4.09 11.10 8.98
C ASN A 279 3.30 12.30 8.45
N THR A 280 3.27 12.42 7.13
CA THR A 280 2.19 13.04 6.38
C THR A 280 1.20 11.97 5.91
N VAL A 281 0.05 12.36 5.38
CA VAL A 281 -0.94 11.42 4.85
C VAL A 281 -0.34 10.50 3.77
N SER A 282 0.45 11.04 2.85
CA SER A 282 1.10 10.26 1.78
C SER A 282 2.09 9.21 2.31
N GLN A 283 2.78 9.49 3.41
CA GLN A 283 3.67 8.50 4.05
C GLN A 283 2.89 7.47 4.85
N GLY A 284 1.77 7.86 5.46
CA GLY A 284 0.87 6.94 6.17
C GLY A 284 0.27 5.89 5.26
N THR A 285 -0.11 6.25 4.04
CA THR A 285 -0.63 5.30 3.03
C THR A 285 0.40 4.27 2.60
N ARG A 286 1.67 4.62 2.47
CA ARG A 286 2.75 3.64 2.15
C ARG A 286 2.85 2.50 3.16
N ALA A 287 2.62 2.79 4.43
CA ALA A 287 2.83 1.82 5.51
C ALA A 287 1.68 0.80 5.66
N SER A 288 0.48 1.13 5.17
CA SER A 288 -0.75 0.36 5.46
C SER A 288 -1.17 -0.64 4.39
N ASP A 289 -0.57 -0.63 3.20
CA ASP A 289 -1.24 -1.16 1.99
C ASP A 289 -1.12 -2.66 1.78
N TYR A 290 -0.42 -3.41 2.64
CA TYR A 290 -0.06 -4.76 2.24
C TYR A 290 -0.31 -5.90 3.21
N ILE A 291 -1.25 -5.76 4.13
CA ILE A 291 -1.33 -6.83 5.11
C ILE A 291 -2.12 -8.06 4.65
N LEU A 292 -3.12 -7.95 3.77
CA LEU A 292 -3.90 -9.16 3.40
C LEU A 292 -4.42 -9.26 1.97
N GLY A 293 -4.27 -8.28 1.11
CA GLY A 293 -4.94 -8.33 -0.20
C GLY A 293 -6.48 -8.38 -0.11
N VAL A 294 -7.04 -8.07 1.06
CA VAL A 294 -8.48 -8.07 1.34
C VAL A 294 -9.05 -6.65 1.30
N ALA A 295 -8.25 -5.65 1.60
CA ALA A 295 -8.71 -4.26 1.67
C ALA A 295 -8.59 -3.58 0.30
N ARG A 296 -9.50 -3.85 -0.61
CA ARG A 296 -9.76 -3.03 -1.81
C ARG A 296 -10.54 -1.76 -1.49
N PHE A 297 -10.62 -1.37 -0.24
CA PHE A 297 -11.38 -0.19 0.15
C PHE A 297 -10.43 0.99 0.31
N ALA A 298 -10.79 2.11 -0.33
CA ALA A 298 -10.12 3.36 -0.07
C ALA A 298 -10.11 3.61 1.45
N ARG A 299 -8.91 3.71 2.01
CA ARG A 299 -8.78 4.05 3.42
C ARG A 299 -9.32 5.46 3.62
N ALA A 300 -10.22 5.61 4.58
CA ALA A 300 -10.66 6.95 4.97
C ALA A 300 -9.47 7.69 5.60
N GLU A 301 -8.87 8.61 4.87
CA GLU A 301 -7.77 9.43 5.33
C GLU A 301 -8.26 10.85 5.60
N VAL A 302 -7.83 11.41 6.72
CA VAL A 302 -8.04 12.83 6.99
C VAL A 302 -7.01 13.59 6.16
N LEU A 303 -7.43 14.05 4.98
CA LEU A 303 -6.57 14.76 4.05
C LEU A 303 -6.27 16.17 4.56
N THR A 304 -5.16 16.28 5.26
CA THR A 304 -4.56 17.55 5.64
C THR A 304 -3.09 17.50 5.26
N GLY A 305 -2.52 18.61 4.86
CA GLY A 305 -1.07 18.69 4.65
C GLY A 305 -0.28 18.68 5.96
N SER A 306 -0.90 18.44 7.12
CA SER A 306 -0.25 18.48 8.43
C SER A 306 0.52 17.21 8.73
N LEU A 307 1.56 17.35 9.55
CA LEU A 307 2.27 16.25 10.18
C LEU A 307 1.50 15.73 11.39
N TYR A 308 1.61 14.44 11.62
CA TYR A 308 1.04 13.79 12.80
C TYR A 308 1.89 12.58 13.23
N PHE A 309 1.80 12.21 14.50
CA PHE A 309 2.33 10.94 14.96
C PHE A 309 1.32 9.83 14.70
N SER A 310 1.76 8.79 13.99
CA SER A 310 1.02 7.55 13.83
C SER A 310 1.69 6.46 14.66
N SER A 311 0.93 5.85 15.55
CA SER A 311 1.35 4.68 16.33
C SER A 311 0.45 3.52 15.93
N THR A 312 1.02 2.43 15.43
CA THR A 312 0.26 1.25 15.01
C THR A 312 0.88 -0.02 15.58
N ALA A 313 0.03 -0.98 15.91
CA ALA A 313 0.41 -2.34 16.26
C ALA A 313 -0.35 -3.32 15.38
N GLU A 314 0.32 -4.34 14.93
CA GLU A 314 -0.18 -5.37 14.02
C GLU A 314 0.14 -6.76 14.54
N LEU A 315 -0.84 -7.65 14.49
CA LEU A 315 -0.67 -9.08 14.70
C LEU A 315 -1.18 -9.82 13.47
N GLY A 316 -0.30 -10.55 12.81
CA GLY A 316 -0.61 -11.40 11.67
C GLY A 316 -0.42 -12.88 12.00
N TYR A 317 -1.32 -13.70 11.49
CA TYR A 317 -1.19 -15.15 11.51
C TYR A 317 -1.49 -15.70 10.13
N ARG A 318 -0.59 -16.54 9.62
CA ARG A 318 -0.79 -17.30 8.39
C ARG A 318 -0.65 -18.78 8.68
N TRP A 319 -1.65 -19.55 8.23
CA TRP A 319 -1.57 -20.99 8.18
C TRP A 319 -1.73 -21.46 6.75
N GLN A 320 -0.79 -22.29 6.30
CA GLN A 320 -0.74 -22.77 4.94
C GLN A 320 -0.65 -24.31 4.92
N HIS A 321 -1.65 -24.93 4.36
CA HIS A 321 -1.73 -26.35 4.08
C HIS A 321 -1.78 -26.54 2.55
N PRO A 322 -1.46 -27.71 1.96
CA PRO A 322 -1.41 -27.89 0.52
C PRO A 322 -2.63 -27.41 -0.29
N ARG A 323 -3.81 -27.44 0.32
CA ARG A 323 -5.06 -26.98 -0.34
C ARG A 323 -5.72 -25.79 0.33
N THR A 324 -5.25 -25.38 1.49
CA THR A 324 -5.95 -24.36 2.30
C THR A 324 -4.95 -23.35 2.83
N THR A 325 -5.28 -22.09 2.70
CA THR A 325 -4.53 -21.00 3.34
C THR A 325 -5.49 -20.17 4.16
N LEU A 326 -5.14 -19.91 5.40
CA LEU A 326 -5.83 -19.00 6.30
C LEU A 326 -4.89 -17.85 6.64
N ASP A 327 -5.33 -16.63 6.39
CA ASP A 327 -4.65 -15.39 6.78
C ASP A 327 -5.57 -14.63 7.74
N ILE A 328 -5.03 -14.20 8.86
CA ILE A 328 -5.72 -13.34 9.85
C ILE A 328 -4.78 -12.19 10.20
N VAL A 329 -5.30 -10.97 10.23
CA VAL A 329 -4.58 -9.78 10.68
C VAL A 329 -5.45 -8.92 11.56
N VAL A 330 -4.86 -8.46 12.64
CA VAL A 330 -5.45 -7.47 13.55
C VAL A 330 -4.53 -6.26 13.57
N VAL A 331 -5.10 -5.07 13.43
CA VAL A 331 -4.37 -3.81 13.53
C VAL A 331 -5.07 -2.91 14.52
N ALA A 332 -4.29 -2.27 15.39
CA ALA A 332 -4.73 -1.18 16.23
C ALA A 332 -3.80 0.02 16.00
N GLY A 333 -4.36 1.21 15.90
CA GLY A 333 -3.59 2.41 15.63
C GLY A 333 -4.16 3.64 16.33
N LYS A 334 -3.27 4.59 16.57
CA LYS A 334 -3.60 5.93 17.05
C LYS A 334 -2.82 6.96 16.28
N GLU A 335 -3.52 7.98 15.78
CA GLU A 335 -2.96 9.14 15.12
C GLU A 335 -3.22 10.36 15.98
N THR A 336 -2.16 11.13 16.26
CA THR A 336 -2.25 12.30 17.15
C THR A 336 -1.62 13.51 16.49
N ASP A 337 -2.39 14.61 16.47
CA ASP A 337 -1.91 15.93 16.07
C ASP A 337 -2.07 16.88 17.27
N HIS A 338 -0.98 17.20 17.97
CA HIS A 338 -0.97 17.97 19.20
C HIS A 338 -1.44 19.44 19.06
N ARG A 339 -1.98 19.86 17.91
CA ARG A 339 -2.36 21.25 17.63
C ARG A 339 -3.78 21.48 17.12
N ASP A 340 -4.66 20.51 17.23
CA ASP A 340 -6.08 20.62 16.82
C ASP A 340 -6.31 21.01 15.34
N ILE A 341 -5.29 20.87 14.48
CA ILE A 341 -5.42 21.12 13.03
C ILE A 341 -6.10 19.90 12.36
N ARG A 342 -5.79 18.74 12.88
CA ARG A 342 -6.34 17.46 12.47
C ARG A 342 -6.93 16.78 13.71
N PRO A 343 -8.15 16.21 13.63
CA PRO A 343 -8.69 15.44 14.75
C PRO A 343 -7.80 14.23 15.06
N ASP A 344 -7.58 13.97 16.33
CA ASP A 344 -6.97 12.72 16.77
C ASP A 344 -7.83 11.54 16.31
N ARG A 345 -7.20 10.42 15.96
CA ARG A 345 -7.89 9.25 15.42
C ARG A 345 -7.44 7.98 16.08
N ASP A 346 -8.40 7.15 16.50
CA ASP A 346 -8.18 5.75 16.85
C ASP A 346 -8.67 4.85 15.71
N LEU A 347 -7.84 3.88 15.32
CA LEU A 347 -8.11 2.91 14.28
C LEU A 347 -8.02 1.49 14.85
N GLN A 348 -9.01 0.66 14.56
CA GLN A 348 -8.98 -0.77 14.83
C GLN A 348 -9.44 -1.52 13.59
N SER A 349 -8.76 -2.59 13.24
CA SER A 349 -9.21 -3.44 12.14
C SER A 349 -8.88 -4.91 12.36
N LEU A 350 -9.74 -5.76 11.81
CA LEU A 350 -9.60 -7.21 11.74
C LEU A 350 -9.88 -7.64 10.31
N GLY A 351 -8.99 -8.42 9.74
CA GLY A 351 -9.18 -9.06 8.43
C GLY A 351 -8.94 -10.56 8.53
N ALA A 352 -9.74 -11.33 7.83
CA ALA A 352 -9.58 -12.77 7.69
C ALA A 352 -9.84 -13.21 6.25
N LYS A 353 -9.02 -14.13 5.74
CA LYS A 353 -9.15 -14.71 4.41
C LYS A 353 -8.86 -16.20 4.47
N LEU A 354 -9.82 -17.00 4.07
CA LEU A 354 -9.69 -18.45 3.92
C LEU A 354 -9.76 -18.78 2.42
N SER A 355 -8.68 -19.30 1.88
CA SER A 355 -8.63 -19.79 0.50
C SER A 355 -8.54 -21.31 0.51
N HIS A 356 -9.43 -21.98 -0.22
CA HIS A 356 -9.44 -23.44 -0.32
C HIS A 356 -9.49 -23.88 -1.78
N ARG A 357 -8.55 -24.73 -2.17
CA ARG A 357 -8.53 -25.36 -3.49
C ARG A 357 -9.47 -26.57 -3.50
N LEU A 358 -10.64 -26.38 -4.09
CA LEU A 358 -11.66 -27.43 -4.22
C LEU A 358 -11.22 -28.52 -5.17
N THR A 359 -10.68 -28.11 -6.33
CA THR A 359 -10.12 -28.98 -7.35
C THR A 359 -8.83 -28.35 -7.91
N PRO A 360 -8.04 -29.04 -8.73
CA PRO A 360 -6.90 -28.41 -9.41
C PRO A 360 -7.26 -27.16 -10.25
N LEU A 361 -8.54 -27.05 -10.64
CA LEU A 361 -9.04 -25.97 -11.50
C LEU A 361 -9.96 -24.99 -10.78
N ALA A 362 -10.34 -25.25 -9.53
CA ALA A 362 -11.33 -24.44 -8.82
C ALA A 362 -10.87 -24.07 -7.41
N ASP A 363 -10.95 -22.80 -7.09
CA ASP A 363 -10.67 -22.23 -5.78
C ASP A 363 -11.92 -21.55 -5.20
N ALA A 364 -12.13 -21.70 -3.91
CA ALA A 364 -13.11 -20.96 -3.12
C ALA A 364 -12.36 -20.07 -2.11
N ILE A 365 -12.77 -18.81 -2.02
CA ILE A 365 -12.17 -17.84 -1.12
C ILE A 365 -13.30 -17.20 -0.31
N LEU A 366 -13.23 -17.35 0.99
CA LEU A 366 -14.07 -16.63 1.94
C LEU A 366 -13.24 -15.52 2.59
N TYR A 367 -13.76 -14.31 2.64
CA TYR A 367 -13.08 -13.20 3.28
C TYR A 367 -14.03 -12.39 4.14
N ALA A 368 -13.50 -11.83 5.21
CA ALA A 368 -14.21 -10.92 6.08
C ALA A 368 -13.26 -9.82 6.55
N SER A 369 -13.77 -8.61 6.66
CA SER A 369 -13.05 -7.50 7.27
C SER A 369 -13.99 -6.69 8.15
N TRP A 370 -13.42 -6.15 9.20
CA TRP A 370 -14.06 -5.22 10.11
C TRP A 370 -13.08 -4.12 10.45
N SER A 371 -13.53 -2.88 10.43
CA SER A 371 -12.72 -1.75 10.88
C SER A 371 -13.60 -0.77 11.65
N ARG A 372 -12.99 -0.12 12.63
CA ARG A 372 -13.60 0.95 13.40
C ARG A 372 -12.64 2.12 13.46
N ASP A 373 -13.17 3.29 13.09
CA ASP A 373 -12.50 4.57 13.18
C ASP A 373 -13.25 5.47 14.16
N THR A 374 -12.49 6.12 15.04
CA THR A 374 -13.01 7.16 15.92
C THR A 374 -12.15 8.39 15.74
N LEU A 375 -12.75 9.50 15.36
CA LEU A 375 -12.12 10.81 15.26
C LEU A 375 -12.64 11.65 16.42
N TYR A 376 -11.73 12.22 17.19
CA TYR A 376 -12.06 13.04 18.35
C TYR A 376 -12.10 14.52 17.96
N ASP A 377 -13.08 15.25 18.47
CA ASP A 377 -13.25 16.69 18.21
C ASP A 377 -13.25 17.05 16.72
N ALA A 378 -13.88 16.23 15.90
CA ALA A 378 -13.99 16.45 14.46
C ALA A 378 -14.73 17.75 14.15
N ARG A 379 -14.32 18.44 13.07
CA ARG A 379 -14.90 19.70 12.64
C ARG A 379 -15.29 19.65 11.16
N ILE A 380 -16.46 20.19 10.82
CA ILE A 380 -16.90 20.43 9.44
C ILE A 380 -16.93 21.94 9.23
N LEU A 381 -16.19 22.45 8.24
CA LEU A 381 -16.13 23.88 7.93
C LEU A 381 -15.84 24.74 9.17
N ASN A 382 -14.95 24.27 10.06
CA ASN A 382 -14.61 24.85 11.36
C ASN A 382 -15.73 24.80 12.42
N LEU A 383 -16.86 24.17 12.15
CA LEU A 383 -17.89 23.90 13.15
C LEU A 383 -17.60 22.57 13.86
N PRO A 384 -17.56 22.55 15.20
CA PRO A 384 -17.35 21.34 15.95
C PRO A 384 -18.55 20.40 15.78
N ILE A 385 -18.32 19.16 15.36
CA ILE A 385 -19.33 18.10 15.31
C ILE A 385 -19.19 17.10 16.45
N GLY A 386 -18.14 17.27 17.27
CA GLY A 386 -17.80 16.31 18.34
C GLY A 386 -17.10 15.08 17.81
N ASP A 387 -17.18 13.99 18.57
CA ASP A 387 -16.58 12.71 18.16
C ASP A 387 -17.37 12.12 17.02
N PHE A 388 -16.67 11.73 15.96
CA PHE A 388 -17.22 11.01 14.83
C PHE A 388 -16.78 9.54 14.89
N ARG A 389 -17.72 8.62 14.74
CA ARG A 389 -17.46 7.18 14.75
C ARG A 389 -17.95 6.53 13.49
N SER A 390 -17.13 5.67 12.89
CA SER A 390 -17.55 4.79 11.83
C SER A 390 -17.08 3.36 12.08
N THR A 391 -17.91 2.42 11.68
CA THR A 391 -17.60 0.99 11.68
C THR A 391 -17.96 0.44 10.32
N ASP A 392 -16.97 -0.09 9.61
CA ASP A 392 -17.13 -0.72 8.32
C ASP A 392 -16.94 -2.23 8.46
N SER A 393 -17.82 -3.01 7.86
CA SER A 393 -17.70 -4.47 7.82
C SER A 393 -17.99 -4.97 6.42
N THR A 394 -17.23 -5.95 6.00
CA THR A 394 -17.43 -6.65 4.72
C THR A 394 -17.29 -8.13 4.95
N ILE A 395 -18.20 -8.91 4.36
CA ILE A 395 -18.05 -10.34 4.17
C ILE A 395 -18.26 -10.66 2.70
N GLY A 396 -17.43 -11.54 2.17
CA GLY A 396 -17.56 -11.92 0.77
C GLY A 396 -17.05 -13.32 0.48
N PHE A 397 -17.47 -13.80 -0.66
CA PHE A 397 -17.13 -15.11 -1.17
C PHE A 397 -16.76 -14.99 -2.64
N THR A 398 -15.60 -15.55 -3.04
CA THR A 398 -15.16 -15.62 -4.42
C THR A 398 -15.04 -17.09 -4.83
N TYR A 399 -15.72 -17.46 -5.88
CA TYR A 399 -15.49 -18.71 -6.59
C TYR A 399 -14.71 -18.44 -7.86
N ARG A 400 -13.58 -19.12 -8.05
CA ARG A 400 -12.70 -18.97 -9.21
C ARG A 400 -12.55 -20.29 -9.91
N LEU A 401 -12.83 -20.33 -11.21
CA LEU A 401 -12.75 -21.51 -12.05
C LEU A 401 -11.78 -21.25 -13.21
N ARG A 402 -10.78 -22.08 -13.31
CA ARG A 402 -9.88 -22.14 -14.47
C ARG A 402 -10.41 -23.19 -15.45
N PHE A 403 -11.01 -22.75 -16.53
CA PHE A 403 -11.58 -23.66 -17.53
C PHE A 403 -10.67 -23.93 -18.71
N SER A 404 -9.54 -23.23 -18.81
CA SER A 404 -8.45 -23.55 -19.74
C SER A 404 -7.09 -23.24 -19.10
N ARG A 405 -5.99 -23.48 -19.82
CA ARG A 405 -4.64 -23.18 -19.33
C ARG A 405 -4.42 -21.69 -19.09
N VAL A 406 -5.19 -20.83 -19.75
CA VAL A 406 -5.00 -19.39 -19.74
C VAL A 406 -6.25 -18.61 -19.37
N MET A 407 -7.42 -19.25 -19.30
CA MET A 407 -8.69 -18.57 -19.05
C MET A 407 -9.24 -18.92 -17.66
N VAL A 408 -9.69 -17.89 -16.97
CA VAL A 408 -10.25 -17.95 -15.61
C VAL A 408 -11.58 -17.21 -15.59
N ALA A 409 -12.60 -17.83 -15.03
CA ALA A 409 -13.86 -17.14 -14.66
C ALA A 409 -13.91 -16.98 -13.14
N SER A 410 -14.46 -15.88 -12.68
CA SER A 410 -14.70 -15.67 -11.25
C SER A 410 -16.08 -15.07 -11.00
N LEU A 411 -16.69 -15.54 -9.91
CA LEU A 411 -17.91 -14.99 -9.32
C LEU A 411 -17.51 -14.48 -7.92
N ASP A 412 -17.75 -13.21 -7.67
CA ASP A 412 -17.56 -12.60 -6.35
C ASP A 412 -18.90 -12.09 -5.82
N LEU A 413 -19.21 -12.44 -4.57
CA LEU A 413 -20.39 -12.01 -3.83
C LEU A 413 -19.89 -11.27 -2.60
N ALA A 414 -20.35 -10.05 -2.39
CA ALA A 414 -19.93 -9.25 -1.24
C ALA A 414 -21.12 -8.55 -0.59
N HIS A 415 -21.12 -8.55 0.74
CA HIS A 415 -21.97 -7.71 1.56
C HIS A 415 -21.10 -6.75 2.35
N THR A 416 -21.36 -5.46 2.21
CA THR A 416 -20.65 -4.40 2.93
C THR A 416 -21.64 -3.57 3.72
N GLN A 417 -21.33 -3.27 4.96
CA GLN A 417 -22.13 -2.40 5.81
C GLN A 417 -21.23 -1.37 6.49
N ARG A 418 -21.64 -0.12 6.47
CA ARG A 418 -21.09 0.97 7.26
C ARG A 418 -22.14 1.44 8.27
N THR A 419 -21.77 1.47 9.52
CA THR A 419 -22.49 2.16 10.58
C THR A 419 -21.66 3.36 10.99
N ALA A 420 -22.20 4.55 10.79
CA ALA A 420 -21.50 5.80 11.07
C ALA A 420 -22.52 6.88 11.45
N ASP A 421 -22.06 7.92 12.14
CA ASP A 421 -22.89 9.08 12.49
C ASP A 421 -23.31 9.85 11.23
N ILE A 422 -22.48 9.84 10.18
CA ILE A 422 -22.74 10.44 8.88
C ILE A 422 -22.43 9.39 7.80
N GLY A 423 -23.32 9.30 6.77
CA GLY A 423 -23.13 8.42 5.63
C GLY A 423 -23.17 6.92 5.94
N PRO A 424 -24.15 6.42 6.76
CA PRO A 424 -24.32 4.99 6.90
C PRO A 424 -24.85 4.37 5.61
N TYR A 425 -24.44 3.13 5.29
CA TYR A 425 -24.93 2.42 4.12
C TYR A 425 -24.86 0.90 4.28
N ARG A 426 -25.57 0.21 3.39
CA ARG A 426 -25.43 -1.23 3.13
C ARG A 426 -25.32 -1.44 1.63
N GLU A 427 -24.51 -2.37 1.21
CA GLU A 427 -24.32 -2.73 -0.19
C GLU A 427 -24.22 -4.25 -0.32
N ASN A 428 -25.01 -4.81 -1.25
CA ASN A 428 -24.80 -6.16 -1.77
C ASN A 428 -24.29 -6.04 -3.21
N ALA A 429 -23.21 -6.72 -3.51
CA ALA A 429 -22.61 -6.68 -4.84
C ALA A 429 -22.37 -8.10 -5.37
N ILE A 430 -22.59 -8.25 -6.65
CA ILE A 430 -22.28 -9.47 -7.42
C ILE A 430 -21.35 -9.06 -8.55
N TRP A 431 -20.22 -9.72 -8.67
CA TRP A 431 -19.25 -9.42 -9.72
C TRP A 431 -18.91 -10.69 -10.48
N LEU A 432 -19.14 -10.67 -11.80
CA LEU A 432 -18.76 -11.71 -12.74
C LEU A 432 -17.59 -11.22 -13.56
N ARG A 433 -16.51 -11.99 -13.62
CA ARG A 433 -15.31 -11.65 -14.39
C ARG A 433 -14.84 -12.82 -15.24
N LEU A 434 -14.32 -12.50 -16.42
CA LEU A 434 -13.60 -13.40 -17.28
C LEU A 434 -12.19 -12.86 -17.47
N GLY A 435 -11.18 -13.65 -17.13
CA GLY A 435 -9.79 -13.25 -17.14
C GLY A 435 -8.94 -14.14 -18.03
N TYR A 436 -7.94 -13.52 -18.65
CA TYR A 436 -6.83 -14.18 -19.31
C TYR A 436 -5.62 -14.13 -18.37
N SER A 437 -5.18 -15.30 -17.91
CA SER A 437 -4.07 -15.46 -16.95
C SER A 437 -3.17 -16.60 -17.42
N PRO A 438 -2.24 -16.35 -18.34
CA PRO A 438 -1.26 -17.33 -18.72
C PRO A 438 -0.38 -17.63 -17.51
N GLN A 439 -0.28 -18.90 -17.13
CA GLN A 439 0.73 -19.28 -16.14
C GLN A 439 2.09 -19.01 -16.78
N ALA A 440 2.84 -18.05 -16.23
CA ALA A 440 4.25 -18.06 -16.44
C ALA A 440 4.75 -19.43 -16.02
N ALA A 441 5.37 -20.17 -16.94
CA ALA A 441 5.98 -21.44 -16.61
C ALA A 441 6.98 -21.13 -15.49
N VAL A 442 6.67 -21.59 -14.28
CA VAL A 442 7.63 -21.59 -13.18
C VAL A 442 8.71 -22.57 -13.62
N VAL A 443 9.75 -22.05 -14.25
CA VAL A 443 10.99 -22.77 -14.41
C VAL A 443 11.59 -22.82 -13.02
N GLU A 444 11.26 -23.86 -12.27
CA GLU A 444 12.06 -24.21 -11.10
C GLU A 444 13.49 -24.41 -11.61
N PRO A 445 14.46 -23.64 -11.14
CA PRO A 445 15.84 -23.98 -11.41
C PRO A 445 16.10 -25.34 -10.72
N LYS A 446 16.49 -26.33 -11.52
CA LYS A 446 17.00 -27.62 -11.03
C LYS A 446 18.24 -27.39 -10.17
#